data_c40c69879d0b4168682f2e12c4955631
#
_entry.id   c40c69879d0b4168682f2e12c4955631
#
_cell.length_a   1.000
_cell.length_b   1.000
_cell.length_c   1.000
_cell.angle_alpha   90.00
_cell.angle_beta   90.00
_cell.angle_gamma   90.00
#
_symmetry.space_group_name_H-M   'P 1'
#
loop_
_entity.id
_entity.type
_entity.pdbx_description
1 polymer ?
#
loop_
_entity_poly.entity_id
_entity_poly.type
_entity_poly.pdbx_seq_one_letter_code
_entity_poly.pdbx_strand_id
1 'polypeptide(L)'
;LRLAECELTIPGIEGVVQAKCSARLFDFGAVSVLYEITVAPGTTFAELTPMCDALYDSPILDEHGARHRAEVMKLLGASLERAHDWREAESYTIVFAEEISGCTVETLARSETVAKLLLGENSDKPLAASARDDVLKNAFSYLADDLVVVDWNSALVIEPSGSRIVPHVLELATCQLLEFRYYDGLLDRELARVYDDVARAPRILRSPFNKL
;
A
#
# COMPACT_ATOMS: atom_id res chain seq x y z
N LEU A 1 11.55 10.87 8.92
CA LEU A 1 12.74 10.31 9.55
C LEU A 1 13.54 9.53 8.50
N ARG A 2 14.84 9.82 8.31
CA ARG A 2 15.69 9.00 7.44
C ARG A 2 16.15 7.79 8.24
N LEU A 3 15.97 6.61 7.70
CA LEU A 3 16.47 5.36 8.27
C LEU A 3 17.77 4.94 7.58
N ALA A 4 18.44 3.92 8.12
CA ALA A 4 19.59 3.33 7.44
C ALA A 4 19.14 2.70 6.10
N GLU A 5 20.00 2.78 5.09
CA GLU A 5 19.80 2.02 3.86
C GLU A 5 19.77 0.53 4.18
N CYS A 6 18.93 -0.21 3.49
CA CYS A 6 18.83 -1.65 3.69
C CYS A 6 19.11 -2.42 2.40
N GLU A 7 19.66 -3.61 2.60
CA GLU A 7 19.88 -4.59 1.55
C GLU A 7 18.66 -5.53 1.51
N LEU A 8 18.03 -5.61 0.36
CA LEU A 8 16.88 -6.48 0.12
C LEU A 8 17.27 -7.60 -0.82
N THR A 9 17.02 -8.84 -0.42
CA THR A 9 17.11 -10.00 -1.32
C THR A 9 15.69 -10.29 -1.80
N ILE A 10 15.38 -9.87 -3.03
CA ILE A 10 14.04 -10.01 -3.60
C ILE A 10 14.00 -11.34 -4.36
N PRO A 11 13.03 -12.24 -4.07
CA PRO A 11 12.88 -13.50 -4.77
C PRO A 11 12.75 -13.29 -6.29
N GLY A 12 13.51 -14.06 -7.09
CA GLY A 12 13.49 -13.96 -8.55
C GLY A 12 14.32 -12.82 -9.13
N ILE A 13 14.93 -11.97 -8.29
CA ILE A 13 15.89 -10.95 -8.71
C ILE A 13 17.30 -11.40 -8.33
N GLU A 14 18.21 -11.42 -9.32
CA GLU A 14 19.60 -11.76 -9.06
C GLU A 14 20.30 -10.67 -8.26
N GLY A 15 20.97 -11.08 -7.18
CA GLY A 15 21.78 -10.19 -6.34
C GLY A 15 21.00 -9.54 -5.21
N VAL A 16 21.64 -8.55 -4.61
CA VAL A 16 21.10 -7.76 -3.51
C VAL A 16 20.69 -6.38 -4.02
N VAL A 17 19.47 -5.99 -3.73
CA VAL A 17 18.92 -4.69 -4.10
C VAL A 17 19.13 -3.70 -2.97
N GLN A 18 19.75 -2.57 -3.26
CA GLN A 18 19.92 -1.49 -2.30
C GLN A 18 18.65 -0.63 -2.26
N ALA A 19 18.08 -0.45 -1.07
CA ALA A 19 16.93 0.41 -0.86
C ALA A 19 17.26 1.55 0.09
N LYS A 20 16.87 2.77 -0.29
CA LYS A 20 16.85 3.91 0.64
C LYS A 20 15.61 3.80 1.50
N CYS A 21 15.79 3.89 2.81
CA CYS A 21 14.72 3.70 3.76
C CYS A 21 14.39 5.01 4.47
N SER A 22 13.11 5.31 4.58
CA SER A 22 12.63 6.43 5.37
C SER A 22 11.33 6.08 6.08
N ALA A 23 11.07 6.71 7.24
CA ALA A 23 9.81 6.57 7.95
C ALA A 23 9.14 7.93 8.10
N ARG A 24 7.82 7.93 8.02
CA ARG A 24 6.95 9.07 8.31
C ARG A 24 5.93 8.67 9.36
N LEU A 25 5.76 9.54 10.34
CA LEU A 25 4.72 9.41 11.35
C LEU A 25 3.58 10.37 11.00
N PHE A 26 2.38 9.86 10.98
CA PHE A 26 1.17 10.65 10.80
C PHE A 26 0.54 10.98 12.15
N ASP A 27 -0.15 12.11 12.24
CA ASP A 27 -0.75 12.63 13.48
C ASP A 27 -1.87 11.72 14.04
N PHE A 28 -2.50 10.93 13.18
CA PHE A 28 -3.45 9.90 13.58
C PHE A 28 -2.80 8.59 14.07
N GLY A 29 -1.46 8.54 14.17
CA GLY A 29 -0.72 7.43 14.80
C GLY A 29 -0.20 6.35 13.87
N ALA A 30 -0.46 6.42 12.56
CA ALA A 30 0.15 5.49 11.61
C ALA A 30 1.62 5.81 11.35
N VAL A 31 2.42 4.77 11.13
CA VAL A 31 3.82 4.87 10.71
C VAL A 31 3.95 4.27 9.32
N SER A 32 4.37 5.08 8.35
CA SER A 32 4.79 4.59 7.04
C SER A 32 6.29 4.31 7.04
N VAL A 33 6.70 3.21 6.41
CA VAL A 33 8.10 2.93 6.08
C VAL A 33 8.21 2.83 4.56
N LEU A 34 8.94 3.75 3.96
CA LEU A 34 9.15 3.82 2.52
C LEU A 34 10.51 3.19 2.16
N TYR A 35 10.47 2.24 1.22
CA TYR A 35 11.64 1.64 0.58
C TYR A 35 11.74 2.17 -0.85
N GLU A 36 12.75 2.95 -1.15
CA GLU A 36 12.99 3.48 -2.49
C GLU A 36 14.09 2.67 -3.18
N ILE A 37 13.73 1.96 -4.22
CA ILE A 37 14.60 1.12 -5.04
C ILE A 37 14.80 1.84 -6.38
N THR A 38 16.05 2.13 -6.73
CA THR A 38 16.38 2.73 -8.01
C THR A 38 16.77 1.63 -9.00
N VAL A 39 16.10 1.60 -10.15
CA VAL A 39 16.39 0.67 -11.25
C VAL A 39 17.26 1.34 -12.30
N ALA A 40 17.92 0.53 -13.15
CA ALA A 40 18.80 1.03 -14.20
C ALA A 40 17.98 1.86 -15.25
N PRO A 41 18.54 2.95 -15.77
CA PRO A 41 17.91 3.66 -16.88
C PRO A 41 17.68 2.73 -18.09
N GLY A 42 16.51 2.85 -18.72
CA GLY A 42 16.11 2.03 -19.86
C GLY A 42 15.49 0.67 -19.48
N THR A 43 15.34 0.35 -18.19
CA THR A 43 14.58 -0.82 -17.76
C THR A 43 13.13 -0.70 -18.25
N THR A 44 12.64 -1.76 -18.89
CA THR A 44 11.27 -1.80 -19.42
C THR A 44 10.26 -2.20 -18.35
N PHE A 45 8.98 -1.86 -18.54
CA PHE A 45 7.92 -2.30 -17.64
C PHE A 45 7.78 -3.83 -17.56
N ALA A 46 8.06 -4.54 -18.67
CA ALA A 46 8.05 -5.99 -18.68
C ALA A 46 9.18 -6.59 -17.81
N GLU A 47 10.36 -5.96 -17.79
CA GLU A 47 11.46 -6.37 -16.90
C GLU A 47 11.19 -6.00 -15.42
N LEU A 48 10.38 -4.98 -15.16
CA LEU A 48 9.98 -4.60 -13.80
C LEU A 48 8.88 -5.51 -13.22
N THR A 49 8.05 -6.11 -14.07
CA THR A 49 6.88 -6.91 -13.63
C THR A 49 7.26 -8.03 -12.64
N PRO A 50 8.30 -8.84 -12.87
CA PRO A 50 8.73 -9.87 -11.89
C PRO A 50 9.16 -9.28 -10.55
N MET A 51 9.75 -8.09 -10.54
CA MET A 51 10.13 -7.42 -9.30
C MET A 51 8.89 -6.90 -8.56
N CYS A 52 7.92 -6.32 -9.27
CA CYS A 52 6.67 -5.89 -8.68
C CYS A 52 5.90 -7.08 -8.08
N ASP A 53 5.80 -8.21 -8.80
CA ASP A 53 5.22 -9.46 -8.31
C ASP A 53 5.88 -9.91 -7.00
N ALA A 54 7.21 -9.94 -6.97
CA ALA A 54 7.97 -10.34 -5.78
C ALA A 54 7.89 -9.35 -4.60
N LEU A 55 7.51 -8.09 -4.84
CA LEU A 55 7.33 -7.07 -3.80
C LEU A 55 5.91 -7.07 -3.25
N TYR A 56 4.92 -7.59 -3.98
CA TYR A 56 3.56 -7.74 -3.49
C TYR A 56 3.52 -8.82 -2.39
N ASP A 57 2.93 -8.49 -1.24
CA ASP A 57 2.83 -9.39 -0.08
C ASP A 57 4.17 -10.04 0.32
N SER A 58 5.26 -9.27 0.24
CA SER A 58 6.61 -9.75 0.48
C SER A 58 6.90 -9.95 1.96
N PRO A 59 7.13 -11.20 2.43
CA PRO A 59 7.51 -11.45 3.83
C PRO A 59 8.80 -10.74 4.25
N ILE A 60 9.68 -10.47 3.29
CA ILE A 60 10.96 -9.77 3.54
C ILE A 60 10.69 -8.30 3.89
N LEU A 61 9.78 -7.64 3.15
CA LEU A 61 9.38 -6.26 3.47
C LEU A 61 8.64 -6.19 4.80
N ASP A 62 7.82 -7.19 5.13
CA ASP A 62 7.13 -7.28 6.42
C ASP A 62 8.12 -7.39 7.58
N GLU A 63 9.16 -8.24 7.45
CA GLU A 63 10.20 -8.38 8.46
C GLU A 63 11.03 -7.09 8.64
N HIS A 64 11.41 -6.46 7.52
CA HIS A 64 12.11 -5.18 7.55
C HIS A 64 11.23 -4.08 8.13
N GLY A 65 9.96 -4.01 7.72
CA GLY A 65 8.96 -3.07 8.24
C GLY A 65 8.77 -3.21 9.75
N ALA A 66 8.65 -4.44 10.24
CA ALA A 66 8.53 -4.71 11.68
C ALA A 66 9.76 -4.25 12.47
N ARG A 67 10.97 -4.45 11.94
CA ARG A 67 12.23 -3.96 12.56
C ARG A 67 12.27 -2.44 12.60
N HIS A 68 12.02 -1.78 11.47
CA HIS A 68 12.03 -0.32 11.40
C HIS A 68 10.93 0.31 12.27
N ARG A 69 9.75 -0.30 12.32
CA ARG A 69 8.68 0.11 13.26
C ARG A 69 9.17 0.05 14.70
N ALA A 70 9.82 -1.04 15.10
CA ALA A 70 10.36 -1.17 16.46
C ALA A 70 11.41 -0.09 16.78
N GLU A 71 12.27 0.26 15.82
CA GLU A 71 13.24 1.36 15.96
C GLU A 71 12.54 2.72 16.10
N VAL A 72 11.55 3.01 15.27
CA VAL A 72 10.76 4.25 15.34
C VAL A 72 10.04 4.34 16.68
N MET A 73 9.38 3.26 17.13
CA MET A 73 8.71 3.20 18.43
C MET A 73 9.67 3.43 19.60
N LYS A 74 10.90 2.89 19.52
CA LYS A 74 11.93 3.13 20.53
C LYS A 74 12.39 4.58 20.57
N LEU A 75 12.52 5.22 19.41
CA LEU A 75 12.93 6.63 19.32
C LEU A 75 11.84 7.59 19.82
N LEU A 76 10.58 7.26 19.54
CA LEU A 76 9.43 8.11 19.86
C LEU A 76 8.84 7.83 21.26
N GLY A 77 9.17 6.71 21.88
CA GLY A 77 8.50 6.10 23.04
C GLY A 77 7.93 7.07 24.10
N ALA A 78 8.73 8.03 24.56
CA ALA A 78 8.29 9.02 25.55
C ALA A 78 7.36 10.12 24.99
N SER A 79 7.26 10.26 23.67
CA SER A 79 6.49 11.29 22.98
C SER A 79 5.14 10.78 22.47
N LEU A 80 4.89 9.48 22.56
CA LEU A 80 3.65 8.86 22.09
C LEU A 80 2.63 8.81 23.22
N GLU A 81 1.52 9.50 23.04
CA GLU A 81 0.38 9.38 23.94
C GLU A 81 -0.47 8.17 23.54
N ARG A 82 -0.78 7.29 24.51
CA ARG A 82 -1.65 6.10 24.31
C ARG A 82 -1.18 5.17 23.18
N ALA A 83 0.14 5.01 23.05
CA ALA A 83 0.69 4.06 22.07
C ALA A 83 0.11 2.66 22.31
N HIS A 84 -0.40 2.05 21.25
CA HIS A 84 -0.87 0.67 21.26
C HIS A 84 -0.21 -0.09 20.10
N ASP A 85 0.01 -1.37 20.30
CA ASP A 85 0.62 -2.23 19.29
C ASP A 85 -0.50 -2.95 18.52
N TRP A 86 -0.80 -2.44 17.34
CA TRP A 86 -1.63 -3.12 16.36
C TRP A 86 -0.73 -3.62 15.22
N ARG A 87 -0.85 -4.91 14.90
CA ARG A 87 0.13 -5.59 14.03
C ARG A 87 -0.27 -5.66 12.57
N GLU A 88 -1.46 -5.17 12.22
CA GLU A 88 -1.86 -5.08 10.83
C GLU A 88 -0.99 -4.07 10.09
N ALA A 89 -0.71 -4.36 8.84
CA ALA A 89 0.04 -3.51 7.95
C ALA A 89 -0.61 -3.48 6.57
N GLU A 90 -0.47 -2.37 5.88
CA GLU A 90 -0.82 -2.21 4.47
C GLU A 90 0.47 -2.02 3.68
N SER A 91 0.56 -2.68 2.54
CA SER A 91 1.64 -2.46 1.58
C SER A 91 1.10 -1.82 0.30
N TYR A 92 1.89 -0.95 -0.30
CA TYR A 92 1.54 -0.31 -1.55
C TYR A 92 2.79 -0.11 -2.40
N THR A 93 2.78 -0.60 -3.63
CA THR A 93 3.92 -0.50 -4.55
C THR A 93 3.70 0.61 -5.57
N ILE A 94 4.66 1.52 -5.70
CA ILE A 94 4.60 2.62 -6.68
C ILE A 94 5.76 2.47 -7.66
N VAL A 95 5.45 2.30 -8.93
CA VAL A 95 6.43 2.44 -10.01
C VAL A 95 6.44 3.89 -10.44
N PHE A 96 7.57 4.56 -10.23
CA PHE A 96 7.73 5.98 -10.54
C PHE A 96 8.74 6.18 -11.68
N ALA A 97 8.35 6.90 -12.71
CA ALA A 97 9.21 7.24 -13.83
C ALA A 97 9.16 8.76 -14.12
N GLU A 98 10.33 9.37 -14.30
CA GLU A 98 10.45 10.77 -14.73
C GLU A 98 10.49 10.88 -16.27
N GLU A 99 10.94 9.83 -16.93
CA GLU A 99 11.04 9.79 -18.39
C GLU A 99 10.64 8.42 -18.93
N ILE A 100 9.93 8.41 -20.04
CA ILE A 100 9.57 7.20 -20.79
C ILE A 100 10.08 7.36 -22.22
N SER A 101 10.46 6.25 -22.84
CA SER A 101 10.92 6.24 -24.23
C SER A 101 10.23 5.15 -25.04
N GLY A 102 10.12 5.36 -26.36
CA GLY A 102 9.54 4.37 -27.28
C GLY A 102 8.01 4.26 -27.30
N CYS A 103 7.30 5.01 -26.43
CA CYS A 103 5.83 5.05 -26.40
C CYS A 103 5.34 6.40 -25.89
N THR A 104 4.04 6.65 -26.04
CA THR A 104 3.37 7.83 -25.48
C THR A 104 2.58 7.47 -24.24
N VAL A 105 2.33 8.43 -23.38
CA VAL A 105 1.48 8.32 -22.20
C VAL A 105 0.08 7.80 -22.57
N GLU A 106 -0.51 8.29 -23.66
CA GLU A 106 -1.83 7.83 -24.12
C GLU A 106 -1.82 6.34 -24.51
N THR A 107 -0.73 5.86 -25.12
CA THR A 107 -0.58 4.43 -25.43
C THR A 107 -0.43 3.60 -24.15
N LEU A 108 0.32 4.09 -23.18
CA LEU A 108 0.51 3.41 -21.89
C LEU A 108 -0.77 3.31 -21.08
N ALA A 109 -1.59 4.35 -21.06
CA ALA A 109 -2.87 4.37 -20.37
C ALA A 109 -3.84 3.27 -20.83
N ARG A 110 -3.56 2.62 -21.97
CA ARG A 110 -4.35 1.51 -22.53
C ARG A 110 -3.53 0.21 -22.70
N SER A 111 -2.32 0.19 -22.18
CA SER A 111 -1.36 -0.89 -22.41
C SER A 111 -1.61 -2.07 -21.49
N GLU A 112 -1.68 -3.27 -22.07
CA GLU A 112 -1.69 -4.52 -21.29
C GLU A 112 -0.42 -4.67 -20.44
N THR A 113 0.72 -4.17 -20.91
CA THR A 113 1.99 -4.20 -20.16
C THR A 113 1.87 -3.42 -18.85
N VAL A 114 1.20 -2.27 -18.87
CA VAL A 114 0.94 -1.49 -17.65
C VAL A 114 -0.01 -2.25 -16.71
N ALA A 115 -1.07 -2.85 -17.24
CA ALA A 115 -1.97 -3.65 -16.43
C ALA A 115 -1.27 -4.85 -15.79
N LYS A 116 -0.42 -5.56 -16.53
CA LYS A 116 0.40 -6.67 -16.01
C LYS A 116 1.38 -6.20 -14.93
N LEU A 117 2.03 -5.07 -15.15
CA LEU A 117 2.94 -4.47 -14.17
C LEU A 117 2.23 -4.21 -12.83
N LEU A 118 1.04 -3.60 -12.88
CA LEU A 118 0.27 -3.24 -11.69
C LEU A 118 -0.32 -4.46 -10.98
N LEU A 119 -0.66 -5.52 -11.73
CA LEU A 119 -1.14 -6.79 -11.18
C LEU A 119 0.00 -7.71 -10.70
N GLY A 120 1.26 -7.41 -11.01
CA GLY A 120 2.37 -8.34 -10.80
C GLY A 120 2.26 -9.60 -11.68
N GLU A 121 1.54 -9.54 -12.81
CA GLU A 121 1.29 -10.71 -13.65
C GLU A 121 2.44 -10.91 -14.67
N ASN A 122 3.35 -11.80 -14.36
CA ASN A 122 4.56 -12.04 -15.15
C ASN A 122 4.44 -13.22 -16.14
N SER A 123 3.27 -13.84 -16.30
CA SER A 123 3.07 -14.91 -17.27
C SER A 123 3.01 -14.38 -18.70
N ASP A 124 3.34 -15.25 -19.67
CA ASP A 124 3.24 -14.95 -21.10
C ASP A 124 1.78 -14.92 -21.62
N LYS A 125 0.81 -15.26 -20.78
CA LYS A 125 -0.59 -15.30 -21.18
C LYS A 125 -1.17 -13.88 -21.26
N PRO A 126 -2.02 -13.58 -22.25
CA PRO A 126 -2.71 -12.31 -22.31
C PRO A 126 -3.74 -12.20 -21.17
N LEU A 127 -3.91 -11.00 -20.65
CA LEU A 127 -4.98 -10.70 -19.69
C LEU A 127 -6.36 -10.81 -20.36
N ALA A 128 -7.35 -11.23 -19.59
CA ALA A 128 -8.73 -11.04 -20.02
C ALA A 128 -9.01 -9.54 -20.19
N ALA A 129 -9.78 -9.19 -21.23
CA ALA A 129 -10.09 -7.78 -21.52
C ALA A 129 -10.72 -7.06 -20.30
N SER A 130 -11.63 -7.76 -19.59
CA SER A 130 -12.26 -7.22 -18.38
C SER A 130 -11.25 -6.93 -17.25
N ALA A 131 -10.26 -7.80 -17.03
CA ALA A 131 -9.23 -7.59 -16.00
C ALA A 131 -8.32 -6.42 -16.37
N ARG A 132 -7.88 -6.35 -17.62
CA ARG A 132 -7.09 -5.21 -18.11
C ARG A 132 -7.86 -3.89 -17.98
N ASP A 133 -9.12 -3.87 -18.44
CA ASP A 133 -9.94 -2.66 -18.45
C ASP A 133 -10.30 -2.23 -17.01
N ASP A 134 -10.41 -3.17 -16.07
CA ASP A 134 -10.66 -2.88 -14.66
C ASP A 134 -9.47 -2.18 -14.01
N VAL A 135 -8.25 -2.62 -14.27
CA VAL A 135 -7.02 -1.95 -13.78
C VAL A 135 -6.86 -0.57 -14.41
N LEU A 136 -7.02 -0.46 -15.73
CA LEU A 136 -6.74 0.77 -16.47
C LEU A 136 -7.86 1.82 -16.38
N LYS A 137 -9.03 1.51 -15.81
CA LYS A 137 -10.12 2.49 -15.65
C LYS A 137 -9.76 3.68 -14.77
N ASN A 138 -8.80 3.51 -13.85
CA ASN A 138 -8.33 4.54 -12.94
C ASN A 138 -7.04 5.20 -13.46
N ALA A 139 -6.97 5.47 -14.75
CA ALA A 139 -5.89 6.22 -15.38
C ALA A 139 -6.24 7.71 -15.45
N PHE A 140 -5.32 8.54 -14.98
CA PHE A 140 -5.47 10.00 -14.91
C PHE A 140 -4.25 10.68 -15.54
N SER A 141 -4.48 11.72 -16.33
CA SER A 141 -3.46 12.61 -16.85
C SER A 141 -3.95 14.04 -16.75
N TYR A 142 -3.06 14.96 -16.43
CA TYR A 142 -3.33 16.39 -16.43
C TYR A 142 -2.67 17.09 -17.63
N LEU A 143 -1.44 16.68 -17.96
CA LEU A 143 -0.70 17.12 -19.14
C LEU A 143 -0.58 15.97 -20.15
N ALA A 144 -0.01 16.25 -21.31
CA ALA A 144 0.17 15.25 -22.36
C ALA A 144 1.30 14.24 -22.07
N ASP A 145 2.15 14.52 -21.10
CA ASP A 145 3.35 13.78 -20.74
C ASP A 145 3.34 13.20 -19.32
N ASP A 146 2.28 13.43 -18.55
CA ASP A 146 2.08 12.82 -17.24
C ASP A 146 1.03 11.67 -17.29
N LEU A 147 1.16 10.70 -16.38
CA LEU A 147 0.19 9.62 -16.21
C LEU A 147 0.24 9.08 -14.78
N VAL A 148 -0.92 8.89 -14.23
CA VAL A 148 -1.09 8.14 -12.99
C VAL A 148 -2.13 7.04 -13.23
N VAL A 149 -1.75 5.79 -13.02
CA VAL A 149 -2.68 4.66 -13.00
C VAL A 149 -2.68 4.09 -11.61
N VAL A 150 -3.85 4.03 -10.97
CA VAL A 150 -4.00 3.59 -9.58
C VAL A 150 -4.79 2.31 -9.53
N ASP A 151 -4.23 1.30 -8.89
CA ASP A 151 -4.92 0.06 -8.54
C ASP A 151 -4.99 -0.10 -7.01
N TRP A 152 -5.58 -1.16 -6.51
CA TRP A 152 -5.88 -1.35 -5.08
C TRP A 152 -4.62 -1.45 -4.19
N ASN A 153 -3.50 -1.99 -4.69
CA ASN A 153 -2.23 -2.16 -3.95
C ASN A 153 -1.00 -1.64 -4.69
N SER A 154 -1.21 -1.01 -5.86
CA SER A 154 -0.13 -0.57 -6.73
C SER A 154 -0.49 0.67 -7.54
N ALA A 155 0.52 1.41 -7.99
CA ALA A 155 0.34 2.51 -8.95
C ALA A 155 1.54 2.64 -9.89
N LEU A 156 1.26 3.10 -11.12
CA LEU A 156 2.24 3.67 -12.02
C LEU A 156 2.11 5.19 -11.99
N VAL A 157 3.21 5.88 -11.78
CA VAL A 157 3.28 7.35 -11.80
C VAL A 157 4.35 7.76 -12.79
N ILE A 158 3.96 8.44 -13.85
CA ILE A 158 4.86 9.10 -14.81
C ILE A 158 4.74 10.58 -14.55
N GLU A 159 5.83 11.20 -14.07
CA GLU A 159 5.86 12.61 -13.67
C GLU A 159 7.17 13.26 -14.10
N PRO A 160 7.21 13.89 -15.30
CA PRO A 160 8.43 14.45 -15.88
C PRO A 160 9.08 15.55 -15.04
N SER A 161 8.33 16.25 -14.21
CA SER A 161 8.92 17.27 -13.32
C SER A 161 9.69 16.68 -12.12
N GLY A 162 9.64 15.35 -11.93
CA GLY A 162 10.20 14.68 -10.76
C GLY A 162 9.44 14.93 -9.46
N SER A 163 8.25 15.53 -9.52
CA SER A 163 7.43 15.81 -8.34
C SER A 163 6.98 14.52 -7.65
N ARG A 164 7.15 14.45 -6.34
CA ARG A 164 6.74 13.31 -5.50
C ARG A 164 5.38 13.53 -4.81
N ILE A 165 4.59 14.50 -5.28
CA ILE A 165 3.28 14.81 -4.67
C ILE A 165 2.34 13.61 -4.77
N VAL A 166 2.22 12.98 -5.94
CA VAL A 166 1.33 11.82 -6.13
C VAL A 166 1.76 10.63 -5.27
N PRO A 167 3.04 10.18 -5.26
CA PRO A 167 3.51 9.19 -4.31
C PRO A 167 3.19 9.51 -2.85
N HIS A 168 3.34 10.76 -2.41
CA HIS A 168 3.01 11.14 -1.04
C HIS A 168 1.51 11.09 -0.73
N VAL A 169 0.66 11.42 -1.71
CA VAL A 169 -0.81 11.29 -1.56
C VAL A 169 -1.21 9.82 -1.46
N LEU A 170 -0.61 8.94 -2.26
CA LEU A 170 -0.86 7.50 -2.20
C LEU A 170 -0.37 6.91 -0.87
N GLU A 171 0.80 7.33 -0.38
CA GLU A 171 1.29 6.96 0.95
C GLU A 171 0.30 7.36 2.05
N LEU A 172 -0.19 8.61 2.04
CA LEU A 172 -1.20 9.07 2.98
C LEU A 172 -2.49 8.26 2.89
N ALA A 173 -2.98 8.00 1.68
CA ALA A 173 -4.21 7.23 1.46
C ALA A 173 -4.09 5.80 1.99
N THR A 174 -2.94 5.15 1.80
CA THR A 174 -2.65 3.81 2.36
C THR A 174 -2.65 3.83 3.88
N CYS A 175 -2.04 4.85 4.49
CA CYS A 175 -2.06 5.02 5.95
C CYS A 175 -3.47 5.27 6.49
N GLN A 176 -4.31 6.02 5.78
CA GLN A 176 -5.71 6.23 6.15
C GLN A 176 -6.54 4.95 6.00
N LEU A 177 -6.27 4.13 4.98
CA LEU A 177 -6.92 2.83 4.85
C LEU A 177 -6.60 1.93 6.05
N LEU A 178 -5.34 1.91 6.50
CA LEU A 178 -4.92 1.20 7.70
C LEU A 178 -5.67 1.72 8.95
N GLU A 179 -5.82 3.03 9.08
CA GLU A 179 -6.59 3.65 10.17
C GLU A 179 -8.07 3.19 10.14
N PHE A 180 -8.72 3.19 8.98
CA PHE A 180 -10.09 2.71 8.84
C PHE A 180 -10.24 1.24 9.24
N ARG A 181 -9.31 0.38 8.85
CA ARG A 181 -9.32 -1.04 9.26
C ARG A 181 -9.16 -1.20 10.77
N TYR A 182 -8.34 -0.35 11.39
CA TYR A 182 -8.22 -0.34 12.84
C TYR A 182 -9.55 -0.01 13.53
N TYR A 183 -10.24 1.04 13.09
CA TYR A 183 -11.53 1.42 13.66
C TYR A 183 -12.62 0.38 13.38
N ASP A 184 -12.64 -0.21 12.20
CA ASP A 184 -13.57 -1.30 11.87
C ASP A 184 -13.40 -2.48 12.81
N GLY A 185 -12.17 -2.95 12.99
CA GLY A 185 -11.86 -4.01 13.95
C GLY A 185 -12.12 -3.62 15.42
N LEU A 186 -12.03 -2.34 15.78
CA LEU A 186 -12.41 -1.86 17.11
C LEU A 186 -13.93 -1.93 17.31
N LEU A 187 -14.68 -1.45 16.33
CA LEU A 187 -16.15 -1.47 16.34
C LEU A 187 -16.69 -2.90 16.44
N ASP A 188 -16.14 -3.82 15.68
CA ASP A 188 -16.53 -5.24 15.72
C ASP A 188 -16.34 -5.83 17.12
N ARG A 189 -15.21 -5.53 17.77
CA ARG A 189 -14.95 -5.99 19.15
C ARG A 189 -15.93 -5.38 20.15
N GLU A 190 -16.22 -4.10 20.05
CA GLU A 190 -17.18 -3.45 20.97
C GLU A 190 -18.61 -3.93 20.73
N LEU A 191 -19.02 -4.13 19.47
CA LEU A 191 -20.31 -4.73 19.15
C LEU A 191 -20.42 -6.15 19.72
N ALA A 192 -19.41 -6.98 19.57
CA ALA A 192 -19.39 -8.33 20.14
C ALA A 192 -19.57 -8.29 21.66
N ARG A 193 -18.90 -7.37 22.36
CA ARG A 193 -19.08 -7.16 23.82
C ARG A 193 -20.51 -6.80 24.19
N VAL A 194 -21.09 -5.83 23.44
CA VAL A 194 -22.49 -5.42 23.69
C VAL A 194 -23.46 -6.58 23.47
N TYR A 195 -23.30 -7.38 22.42
CA TYR A 195 -24.11 -8.58 22.19
C TYR A 195 -23.97 -9.59 23.31
N ASP A 196 -22.76 -9.84 23.79
CA ASP A 196 -22.51 -10.75 24.92
C ASP A 196 -23.16 -10.25 26.22
N ASP A 197 -23.08 -8.96 26.50
CA ASP A 197 -23.67 -8.33 27.66
C ASP A 197 -25.21 -8.40 27.62
N VAL A 198 -25.81 -8.13 26.45
CA VAL A 198 -27.26 -8.27 26.25
C VAL A 198 -27.70 -9.72 26.38
N ALA A 199 -26.90 -10.68 25.85
CA ALA A 199 -27.20 -12.11 25.99
C ALA A 199 -27.13 -12.62 27.44
N ARG A 200 -26.21 -12.04 28.24
CA ARG A 200 -26.02 -12.37 29.67
C ARG A 200 -26.96 -11.59 30.59
N ALA A 201 -27.54 -10.48 30.12
CA ALA A 201 -28.46 -9.69 30.92
C ALA A 201 -29.63 -10.56 31.41
N PRO A 202 -29.92 -10.62 32.72
CA PRO A 202 -31.05 -11.41 33.25
C PRO A 202 -32.32 -10.89 32.59
N ARG A 203 -33.20 -11.84 32.17
CA ARG A 203 -34.50 -11.56 31.50
C ARG A 203 -35.50 -10.78 32.39
N ILE A 204 -35.04 -9.81 33.15
CA ILE A 204 -35.82 -8.96 34.06
C ILE A 204 -36.73 -7.98 33.32
N LEU A 205 -36.55 -7.77 32.01
CA LEU A 205 -37.42 -6.95 31.19
C LEU A 205 -38.50 -7.75 30.41
N ARG A 206 -39.00 -8.84 30.99
CA ARG A 206 -40.26 -9.38 30.53
C ARG A 206 -41.42 -8.63 31.20
N SER A 207 -41.82 -7.57 30.51
CA SER A 207 -43.14 -6.93 30.43
C SER A 207 -44.00 -6.90 31.69
N PRO A 208 -44.26 -5.72 32.29
CA PRO A 208 -45.41 -5.50 33.18
C PRO A 208 -46.75 -5.34 32.42
N PHE A 209 -46.81 -5.54 31.12
CA PHE A 209 -48.01 -5.26 30.30
C PHE A 209 -48.86 -6.46 29.90
N ASN A 210 -48.84 -7.55 30.63
CA ASN A 210 -49.79 -8.62 30.38
C ASN A 210 -50.62 -8.93 31.64
N LYS A 211 -51.35 -7.92 32.14
CA LYS A 211 -52.52 -8.09 33.01
C LYS A 211 -53.46 -6.91 32.74
N LEU A 212 -54.34 -7.09 31.79
CA LEU A 212 -55.69 -6.56 31.70
C LEU A 212 -56.47 -7.43 30.73
#